data_6917b1c229c70900a1c34a56fd0a33ee
#
_entry.id   6917b1c229c70900a1c34a56fd0a33ee
#
_cell.length_a   1.000
_cell.length_b   1.000
_cell.length_c   1.000
_cell.angle_alpha   90.00
_cell.angle_beta   90.00
_cell.angle_gamma   90.00
#
_symmetry.space_group_name_H-M   'P 1'
#
loop_
_entity.id
_entity.type
_entity.pdbx_description
1 polymer ?
#
loop_
_entity_poly.entity_id
_entity_poly.type
_entity_poly.pdbx_seq_one_letter_code
_entity_poly.pdbx_strand_id
1 'polypeptide(L)'
;TGKSAGIGGNAREALEAFCFGLEFARKNLHPSVYFRSRITDTGDVDMIRIPRHTSMHLRVCGNTQAIMRDSMEKIYQAAHGAALMTGCSVRASYDTGYSEMLPNHTLEKIMHDQFELVGTVPMTEDDWAYAERMHQALPEENEKETFKLMRFLYEEQAEPIIEQVRGKPYNDVLYPFRKIHKHKPGGTDICDVSWITPTTQCVTACYLKDTPGHSWQEVSQGLG
;
A
#
# COMPACT_ATOMS: atom_id res chain seq x y z
N THR A 1 -37.12 4.26 -22.87
CA THR A 1 -38.25 5.12 -22.52
C THR A 1 -38.75 4.74 -21.15
N GLY A 2 -39.18 5.70 -20.31
CA GLY A 2 -39.54 5.47 -18.91
C GLY A 2 -40.62 4.44 -18.61
N LYS A 3 -41.27 3.86 -19.59
CA LYS A 3 -42.21 2.73 -19.41
C LYS A 3 -41.56 1.36 -19.34
N SER A 4 -40.27 1.22 -19.75
CA SER A 4 -39.54 -0.04 -19.71
C SER A 4 -38.59 -0.11 -18.51
N ALA A 5 -38.44 0.95 -17.75
CA ALA A 5 -37.51 1.07 -16.62
C ALA A 5 -37.87 0.17 -15.40
N GLY A 6 -39.06 -0.44 -15.40
CA GLY A 6 -39.48 -1.38 -14.36
C GLY A 6 -39.30 -2.87 -14.74
N ILE A 7 -38.72 -3.17 -15.90
CA ILE A 7 -38.55 -4.54 -16.38
C ILE A 7 -37.07 -4.88 -16.47
N GLY A 8 -36.51 -5.35 -15.37
CA GLY A 8 -35.12 -5.80 -15.27
C GLY A 8 -34.24 -4.90 -14.39
N GLY A 9 -33.12 -5.44 -13.97
CA GLY A 9 -32.15 -4.74 -13.13
C GLY A 9 -31.37 -3.67 -13.90
N ASN A 10 -30.94 -2.63 -13.18
CA ASN A 10 -30.06 -1.61 -13.66
C ASN A 10 -28.66 -1.82 -13.05
N ALA A 11 -27.70 -2.22 -13.88
CA ALA A 11 -26.36 -2.54 -13.42
C ALA A 11 -25.63 -1.31 -12.82
N ARG A 12 -25.94 -0.09 -13.25
CA ARG A 12 -25.39 1.12 -12.68
C ARG A 12 -25.91 1.37 -11.26
N GLU A 13 -27.20 1.21 -11.05
CA GLU A 13 -27.80 1.31 -9.71
C GLU A 13 -27.21 0.25 -8.77
N ALA A 14 -26.96 -0.98 -9.27
CA ALA A 14 -26.27 -2.01 -8.50
C ALA A 14 -24.85 -1.60 -8.10
N LEU A 15 -24.10 -0.99 -9.00
CA LEU A 15 -22.77 -0.47 -8.72
C LEU A 15 -22.79 0.66 -7.67
N GLU A 16 -23.71 1.60 -7.81
CA GLU A 16 -23.90 2.71 -6.89
C GLU A 16 -24.31 2.20 -5.49
N ALA A 17 -25.27 1.27 -5.44
CA ALA A 17 -25.68 0.62 -4.18
C ALA A 17 -24.52 -0.14 -3.52
N PHE A 18 -23.68 -0.81 -4.32
CA PHE A 18 -22.47 -1.46 -3.81
C PHE A 18 -21.47 -0.45 -3.25
N CYS A 19 -21.24 0.68 -3.91
CA CYS A 19 -20.36 1.74 -3.38
C CYS A 19 -20.85 2.23 -2.01
N PHE A 20 -22.13 2.48 -1.83
CA PHE A 20 -22.72 2.79 -0.52
C PHE A 20 -22.58 1.65 0.47
N GLY A 21 -22.83 0.42 0.03
CA GLY A 21 -22.67 -0.80 0.83
C GLY A 21 -21.25 -0.98 1.35
N LEU A 22 -20.24 -0.63 0.57
CA LEU A 22 -18.83 -0.65 0.99
C LEU A 22 -18.57 0.31 2.15
N GLU A 23 -19.17 1.51 2.15
CA GLU A 23 -19.00 2.46 3.25
C GLU A 23 -19.69 1.98 4.54
N PHE A 24 -20.81 1.26 4.43
CA PHE A 24 -21.41 0.60 5.59
C PHE A 24 -20.58 -0.59 6.07
N ALA A 25 -20.05 -1.40 5.14
CA ALA A 25 -19.19 -2.53 5.45
C ALA A 25 -17.92 -2.06 6.17
N ARG A 26 -17.33 -0.93 5.77
CA ARG A 26 -16.11 -0.34 6.36
C ARG A 26 -16.18 -0.28 7.89
N LYS A 27 -17.33 0.07 8.46
CA LYS A 27 -17.54 0.17 9.91
C LYS A 27 -17.47 -1.18 10.63
N ASN A 28 -17.66 -2.28 9.90
CA ASN A 28 -17.69 -3.64 10.41
C ASN A 28 -16.44 -4.45 10.01
N LEU A 29 -15.47 -3.82 9.32
CA LEU A 29 -14.19 -4.43 9.01
C LEU A 29 -13.21 -4.22 10.16
N HIS A 30 -12.18 -5.04 10.19
CA HIS A 30 -11.08 -4.85 11.14
C HIS A 30 -10.39 -3.49 10.90
N PRO A 31 -9.95 -2.74 11.93
CA PRO A 31 -9.36 -1.40 11.78
C PRO A 31 -8.12 -1.33 10.86
N SER A 32 -7.40 -2.45 10.68
CA SER A 32 -6.26 -2.51 9.76
C SER A 32 -6.66 -2.65 8.29
N VAL A 33 -7.96 -2.88 8.01
CA VAL A 33 -8.42 -3.08 6.63
C VAL A 33 -8.72 -1.75 5.98
N TYR A 34 -8.12 -1.55 4.83
CA TYR A 34 -8.47 -0.45 3.94
C TYR A 34 -8.68 -0.97 2.53
N PHE A 35 -9.48 -0.25 1.76
CA PHE A 35 -9.70 -0.59 0.36
C PHE A 35 -9.68 0.66 -0.52
N ARG A 36 -9.32 0.43 -1.77
CA ARG A 36 -9.40 1.41 -2.86
C ARG A 36 -10.17 0.78 -3.99
N SER A 37 -11.03 1.57 -4.62
CA SER A 37 -11.85 1.11 -5.74
C SER A 37 -11.57 1.95 -6.99
N ARG A 38 -11.75 1.31 -8.13
CA ARG A 38 -11.73 1.94 -9.45
C ARG A 38 -12.88 1.35 -10.26
N ILE A 39 -13.82 2.17 -10.65
CA ILE A 39 -14.84 1.79 -11.63
C ILE A 39 -14.15 1.66 -12.99
N THR A 40 -14.32 0.50 -13.62
CA THR A 40 -13.69 0.17 -14.91
C THR A 40 -14.67 0.21 -16.05
N ASP A 41 -15.96 0.03 -15.74
CA ASP A 41 -17.04 0.17 -16.70
C ASP A 41 -18.27 0.76 -15.99
N THR A 42 -18.77 1.88 -16.47
CA THR A 42 -19.97 2.56 -15.93
C THR A 42 -21.26 2.14 -16.64
N GLY A 43 -21.16 1.27 -17.63
CA GLY A 43 -22.26 0.88 -18.50
C GLY A 43 -22.41 1.79 -19.72
N ASP A 44 -23.59 1.78 -20.31
CA ASP A 44 -23.88 2.58 -21.50
C ASP A 44 -23.79 4.09 -21.20
N VAL A 45 -23.24 4.86 -22.14
CA VAL A 45 -23.12 6.32 -22.05
C VAL A 45 -24.43 7.05 -22.42
N ASP A 46 -25.39 6.33 -22.98
CA ASP A 46 -26.67 6.87 -23.38
C ASP A 46 -27.64 6.90 -22.19
N MET A 47 -28.15 8.07 -21.86
CA MET A 47 -29.12 8.27 -20.76
C MET A 47 -30.47 7.59 -20.98
N ILE A 48 -30.76 7.16 -22.23
CA ILE A 48 -32.01 6.49 -22.58
C ILE A 48 -31.96 4.98 -22.35
N ARG A 49 -30.75 4.40 -22.32
CA ARG A 49 -30.53 2.97 -22.15
C ARG A 49 -30.25 2.62 -20.71
N ILE A 50 -30.84 1.52 -20.25
CA ILE A 50 -30.53 0.93 -18.94
C ILE A 50 -29.24 0.13 -19.10
N PRO A 51 -28.17 0.45 -18.37
CA PRO A 51 -26.93 -0.30 -18.40
C PRO A 51 -27.13 -1.78 -18.01
N ARG A 52 -26.66 -2.68 -18.86
CA ARG A 52 -26.74 -4.14 -18.62
C ARG A 52 -25.54 -4.67 -17.85
N HIS A 53 -24.43 -3.96 -17.88
CA HIS A 53 -23.17 -4.36 -17.26
C HIS A 53 -22.46 -3.15 -16.70
N THR A 54 -21.83 -3.33 -15.57
CA THR A 54 -20.87 -2.40 -14.98
C THR A 54 -19.78 -3.22 -14.30
N SER A 55 -18.60 -2.65 -14.13
CA SER A 55 -17.51 -3.33 -13.44
C SER A 55 -16.66 -2.39 -12.59
N MET A 56 -16.07 -2.96 -11.56
CA MET A 56 -15.19 -2.26 -10.62
C MET A 56 -14.02 -3.17 -10.23
N HIS A 57 -12.83 -2.61 -10.18
CA HIS A 57 -11.70 -3.22 -9.48
C HIS A 57 -11.68 -2.73 -8.03
N LEU A 58 -11.50 -3.66 -7.11
CA LEU A 58 -11.38 -3.38 -5.69
C LEU A 58 -10.06 -3.97 -5.18
N ARG A 59 -9.19 -3.11 -4.65
CA ARG A 59 -7.99 -3.53 -3.92
C ARG A 59 -8.26 -3.42 -2.43
N VAL A 60 -8.17 -4.55 -1.74
CA VAL A 60 -8.37 -4.64 -0.29
C VAL A 60 -7.05 -5.03 0.36
N CYS A 61 -6.68 -4.36 1.43
CA CYS A 61 -5.45 -4.62 2.19
C CYS A 61 -5.78 -4.75 3.68
N GLY A 62 -5.09 -5.65 4.35
CA GLY A 62 -5.20 -5.89 5.79
C GLY A 62 -3.94 -6.57 6.29
N ASN A 63 -3.78 -6.67 7.62
CA ASN A 63 -2.52 -7.09 8.23
C ASN A 63 -2.24 -8.60 8.12
N THR A 64 -3.28 -9.44 7.98
CA THR A 64 -3.12 -10.91 7.92
C THR A 64 -4.12 -11.53 6.96
N GLN A 65 -3.81 -12.73 6.46
CA GLN A 65 -4.71 -13.52 5.63
C GLN A 65 -6.06 -13.79 6.32
N ALA A 66 -6.05 -14.05 7.63
CA ALA A 66 -7.28 -14.32 8.38
C ALA A 66 -8.22 -13.11 8.39
N ILE A 67 -7.68 -11.91 8.66
CA ILE A 67 -8.40 -10.64 8.60
C ILE A 67 -8.92 -10.39 7.17
N MET A 68 -8.11 -10.72 6.17
CA MET A 68 -8.50 -10.53 4.77
C MET A 68 -9.65 -11.45 4.36
N ARG A 69 -9.65 -12.73 4.76
CA ARG A 69 -10.75 -13.67 4.45
C ARG A 69 -12.07 -13.20 5.02
N ASP A 70 -12.10 -12.81 6.30
CA ASP A 70 -13.31 -12.29 6.95
C ASP A 70 -13.80 -11.00 6.27
N SER A 71 -12.88 -10.13 5.91
CA SER A 71 -13.20 -8.86 5.26
C SER A 71 -13.74 -9.05 3.84
N MET A 72 -13.15 -9.96 3.07
CA MET A 72 -13.61 -10.26 1.71
C MET A 72 -15.01 -10.87 1.73
N GLU A 73 -15.31 -11.74 2.69
CA GLU A 73 -16.67 -12.31 2.85
C GLU A 73 -17.71 -11.21 3.06
N LYS A 74 -17.44 -10.25 3.95
CA LYS A 74 -18.33 -9.10 4.19
C LYS A 74 -18.51 -8.22 2.96
N ILE A 75 -17.44 -8.01 2.20
CA ILE A 75 -17.47 -7.25 0.94
C ILE A 75 -18.30 -7.98 -0.11
N TYR A 76 -18.16 -9.30 -0.24
CA TYR A 76 -19.00 -10.10 -1.13
C TYR A 76 -20.47 -10.05 -0.73
N GLN A 77 -20.78 -10.12 0.56
CA GLN A 77 -22.15 -9.98 1.05
C GLN A 77 -22.75 -8.62 0.69
N ALA A 78 -21.96 -7.53 0.80
CA ALA A 78 -22.40 -6.21 0.38
C ALA A 78 -22.68 -6.14 -1.13
N ALA A 79 -21.83 -6.77 -1.97
CA ALA A 79 -22.04 -6.83 -3.40
C ALA A 79 -23.29 -7.64 -3.79
N HIS A 80 -23.51 -8.78 -3.14
CA HIS A 80 -24.71 -9.59 -3.31
C HIS A 80 -25.97 -8.85 -2.86
N GLY A 81 -25.92 -8.14 -1.72
CA GLY A 81 -27.03 -7.31 -1.25
C GLY A 81 -27.40 -6.22 -2.23
N ALA A 82 -26.41 -5.52 -2.80
CA ALA A 82 -26.63 -4.50 -3.82
C ALA A 82 -27.26 -5.07 -5.10
N ALA A 83 -26.80 -6.25 -5.52
CA ALA A 83 -27.37 -6.94 -6.68
C ALA A 83 -28.83 -7.35 -6.46
N LEU A 84 -29.14 -7.90 -5.28
CA LEU A 84 -30.51 -8.29 -4.90
C LEU A 84 -31.45 -7.07 -4.85
N MET A 85 -31.02 -5.97 -4.26
CA MET A 85 -31.82 -4.74 -4.16
C MET A 85 -32.21 -4.17 -5.53
N THR A 86 -31.39 -4.38 -6.54
CA THR A 86 -31.55 -3.79 -7.87
C THR A 86 -32.00 -4.76 -8.94
N GLY A 87 -32.33 -6.01 -8.55
CA GLY A 87 -32.73 -7.05 -9.49
C GLY A 87 -31.61 -7.48 -10.45
N CYS A 88 -30.36 -7.30 -10.06
CA CYS A 88 -29.18 -7.67 -10.82
C CYS A 88 -28.54 -8.97 -10.29
N SER A 89 -27.52 -9.44 -11.02
CA SER A 89 -26.60 -10.46 -10.53
C SER A 89 -25.19 -9.89 -10.42
N VAL A 90 -24.39 -10.42 -9.50
CA VAL A 90 -22.98 -10.05 -9.35
C VAL A 90 -22.11 -11.28 -9.54
N ARG A 91 -20.97 -11.08 -10.21
CA ARG A 91 -19.87 -12.04 -10.28
C ARG A 91 -18.61 -11.36 -9.79
N ALA A 92 -17.99 -11.92 -8.79
CA ALA A 92 -16.66 -11.50 -8.33
C ALA A 92 -15.61 -12.48 -8.85
N SER A 93 -14.47 -11.99 -9.26
CA SER A 93 -13.30 -12.77 -9.61
C SER A 93 -12.11 -12.26 -8.79
N TYR A 94 -11.30 -13.19 -8.33
CA TYR A 94 -10.03 -12.88 -7.69
C TYR A 94 -8.97 -12.74 -8.78
N ASP A 95 -8.26 -11.64 -8.76
CA ASP A 95 -7.22 -11.34 -9.75
C ASP A 95 -5.84 -11.72 -9.20
N THR A 96 -5.41 -11.09 -8.12
CA THR A 96 -4.14 -11.37 -7.46
C THR A 96 -4.17 -10.95 -5.99
N GLY A 97 -3.23 -11.46 -5.21
CA GLY A 97 -3.02 -11.05 -3.82
C GLY A 97 -1.73 -11.61 -3.27
N TYR A 98 -1.30 -11.07 -2.15
CA TYR A 98 -0.10 -11.45 -1.43
C TYR A 98 -0.44 -11.70 0.04
N SER A 99 0.27 -12.65 0.64
CA SER A 99 0.21 -12.91 2.07
C SER A 99 0.94 -11.83 2.86
N GLU A 100 0.78 -11.81 4.18
CA GLU A 100 1.71 -11.10 5.06
C GLU A 100 3.07 -11.78 5.07
N MET A 101 4.14 -11.01 5.27
CA MET A 101 5.48 -11.56 5.39
C MET A 101 5.67 -12.26 6.74
N LEU A 102 6.23 -13.46 6.72
CA LEU A 102 6.69 -14.14 7.94
C LEU A 102 8.13 -13.69 8.23
N PRO A 103 8.38 -12.94 9.33
CA PRO A 103 9.72 -12.47 9.64
C PRO A 103 10.64 -13.62 10.05
N ASN A 104 11.88 -13.58 9.59
CA ASN A 104 12.94 -14.49 10.02
C ASN A 104 14.04 -13.73 10.75
N HIS A 105 13.89 -13.56 12.06
CA HIS A 105 14.80 -12.76 12.88
C HIS A 105 16.25 -13.28 12.91
N THR A 106 16.46 -14.56 12.63
CA THR A 106 17.82 -15.10 12.52
C THR A 106 18.51 -14.59 11.27
N LEU A 107 17.85 -14.69 10.12
CA LEU A 107 18.38 -14.16 8.86
C LEU A 107 18.51 -12.65 8.87
N GLU A 108 17.54 -11.95 9.46
CA GLU A 108 17.58 -10.49 9.61
C GLU A 108 18.81 -10.07 10.41
N LYS A 109 19.11 -10.76 11.53
CA LYS A 109 20.30 -10.46 12.35
C LYS A 109 21.59 -10.74 11.58
N ILE A 110 21.70 -11.87 10.90
CA ILE A 110 22.87 -12.21 10.08
C ILE A 110 23.09 -11.14 9.00
N MET A 111 22.03 -10.73 8.32
CA MET A 111 22.10 -9.69 7.30
C MET A 111 22.56 -8.35 7.87
N HIS A 112 22.01 -7.96 9.02
CA HIS A 112 22.42 -6.74 9.71
C HIS A 112 23.91 -6.78 10.11
N ASP A 113 24.38 -7.91 10.63
CA ASP A 113 25.80 -8.06 10.98
C ASP A 113 26.72 -7.91 9.76
N GLN A 114 26.28 -8.34 8.57
CA GLN A 114 27.03 -8.10 7.36
C GLN A 114 27.03 -6.61 6.95
N PHE A 115 25.93 -5.89 7.15
CA PHE A 115 25.92 -4.45 6.93
C PHE A 115 26.86 -3.70 7.88
N GLU A 116 26.99 -4.14 9.13
CA GLU A 116 27.97 -3.57 10.07
C GLU A 116 29.43 -3.77 9.60
N LEU A 117 29.70 -4.92 8.96
CA LEU A 117 31.03 -5.21 8.41
C LEU A 117 31.34 -4.44 7.12
N VAL A 118 30.35 -4.30 6.24
CA VAL A 118 30.50 -3.62 4.95
C VAL A 118 30.50 -2.10 5.11
N GLY A 119 29.71 -1.60 6.06
CA GLY A 119 29.50 -0.18 6.29
C GLY A 119 28.55 0.45 5.24
N THR A 120 28.48 1.76 5.28
CA THR A 120 27.69 2.56 4.33
C THR A 120 28.47 2.81 3.04
N VAL A 121 27.75 3.05 1.94
CA VAL A 121 28.36 3.38 0.66
C VAL A 121 29.10 4.73 0.78
N PRO A 122 30.39 4.80 0.44
CA PRO A 122 31.12 6.06 0.47
C PRO A 122 30.59 7.01 -0.63
N MET A 123 30.31 8.24 -0.26
CA MET A 123 29.85 9.30 -1.15
C MET A 123 31.00 10.27 -1.43
N THR A 124 31.16 10.66 -2.68
CA THR A 124 32.11 11.71 -3.09
C THR A 124 31.55 13.11 -2.80
N GLU A 125 32.37 14.12 -2.90
CA GLU A 125 31.91 15.52 -2.78
C GLU A 125 30.90 15.89 -3.87
N ASP A 126 31.05 15.35 -5.07
CA ASP A 126 30.13 15.59 -6.18
C ASP A 126 28.77 14.92 -5.91
N ASP A 127 28.76 13.71 -5.31
CA ASP A 127 27.52 13.02 -4.91
C ASP A 127 26.77 13.83 -3.85
N TRP A 128 27.48 14.34 -2.84
CA TRP A 128 26.89 15.21 -1.82
C TRP A 128 26.32 16.49 -2.40
N ALA A 129 27.08 17.16 -3.29
CA ALA A 129 26.63 18.38 -3.95
C ALA A 129 25.39 18.14 -4.85
N TYR A 130 25.34 17.00 -5.53
CA TYR A 130 24.16 16.59 -6.29
C TYR A 130 22.97 16.33 -5.37
N ALA A 131 23.19 15.55 -4.31
CA ALA A 131 22.15 15.20 -3.35
C ALA A 131 21.54 16.46 -2.71
N GLU A 132 22.35 17.43 -2.33
CA GLU A 132 21.89 18.68 -1.71
C GLU A 132 21.02 19.51 -2.65
N ARG A 133 21.46 19.67 -3.92
CA ARG A 133 20.65 20.38 -4.93
C ARG A 133 19.29 19.74 -5.18
N MET A 134 19.26 18.41 -5.25
CA MET A 134 18.00 17.67 -5.48
C MET A 134 17.11 17.69 -4.25
N HIS A 135 17.68 17.58 -3.06
CA HIS A 135 16.93 17.60 -1.81
C HIS A 135 16.22 18.94 -1.56
N GLN A 136 16.83 20.05 -1.96
CA GLN A 136 16.22 21.38 -1.87
C GLN A 136 14.93 21.51 -2.69
N ALA A 137 14.71 20.65 -3.68
CA ALA A 137 13.48 20.61 -4.47
C ALA A 137 12.36 19.77 -3.81
N LEU A 138 12.64 19.10 -2.70
CA LEU A 138 11.64 18.30 -1.97
C LEU A 138 10.88 19.18 -0.96
N PRO A 139 9.57 18.95 -0.77
CA PRO A 139 8.80 19.64 0.25
C PRO A 139 9.30 19.32 1.67
N GLU A 140 9.37 20.32 2.55
CA GLU A 140 9.78 20.13 3.96
C GLU A 140 8.86 19.16 4.73
N GLU A 141 7.60 19.05 4.34
CA GLU A 141 6.65 18.11 4.92
C GLU A 141 7.10 16.65 4.79
N ASN A 142 7.88 16.32 3.76
CA ASN A 142 8.37 14.96 3.54
C ASN A 142 9.33 14.53 4.65
N GLU A 143 10.20 15.40 5.15
CA GLU A 143 11.06 15.10 6.29
C GLU A 143 10.25 14.80 7.55
N LYS A 144 9.18 15.55 7.79
CA LYS A 144 8.28 15.31 8.94
C LYS A 144 7.62 13.93 8.87
N GLU A 145 7.18 13.51 7.69
CA GLU A 145 6.59 12.17 7.50
C GLU A 145 7.64 11.05 7.62
N THR A 146 8.87 11.27 7.12
CA THR A 146 10.00 10.35 7.34
C THR A 146 10.25 10.16 8.84
N PHE A 147 10.36 11.22 9.62
CA PHE A 147 10.58 11.13 11.06
C PHE A 147 9.41 10.53 11.82
N LYS A 148 8.20 10.77 11.38
CA LYS A 148 7.01 10.12 11.94
C LYS A 148 7.04 8.60 11.73
N LEU A 149 7.44 8.15 10.54
CA LEU A 149 7.63 6.73 10.25
C LEU A 149 8.78 6.14 11.10
N MET A 150 9.88 6.85 11.26
CA MET A 150 10.99 6.41 12.13
C MET A 150 10.54 6.25 13.58
N ARG A 151 9.80 7.21 14.13
CA ARG A 151 9.22 7.12 15.48
C ARG A 151 8.27 5.95 15.61
N PHE A 152 7.45 5.69 14.59
CA PHE A 152 6.57 4.53 14.57
C PHE A 152 7.34 3.22 14.57
N LEU A 153 8.43 3.12 13.80
CA LEU A 153 9.21 1.88 13.68
C LEU A 153 10.19 1.68 14.84
N TYR A 154 10.90 2.71 15.26
CA TYR A 154 12.02 2.63 16.21
C TYR A 154 11.68 3.07 17.63
N GLU A 155 10.50 3.64 17.86
CA GLU A 155 9.97 4.04 19.18
C GLU A 155 11.00 4.85 20.00
N GLU A 156 11.44 4.36 21.16
CA GLU A 156 12.39 5.04 22.04
C GLU A 156 13.78 5.22 21.40
N GLN A 157 14.13 4.40 20.42
CA GLN A 157 15.41 4.48 19.70
C GLN A 157 15.38 5.47 18.52
N ALA A 158 14.21 6.03 18.20
CA ALA A 158 14.06 6.88 17.01
C ALA A 158 14.83 8.20 17.11
N GLU A 159 14.76 8.90 18.24
CA GLU A 159 15.33 10.26 18.34
C GLU A 159 16.86 10.29 18.11
N PRO A 160 17.66 9.37 18.69
CA PRO A 160 19.10 9.33 18.39
C PRO A 160 19.40 9.07 16.90
N ILE A 161 18.56 8.32 16.19
CA ILE A 161 18.73 8.06 14.76
C ILE A 161 18.33 9.31 13.98
N ILE A 162 17.20 9.93 14.31
CA ILE A 162 16.71 11.15 13.69
C ILE A 162 17.74 12.26 13.77
N GLU A 163 18.37 12.46 14.91
CA GLU A 163 19.42 13.50 15.08
C GLU A 163 20.64 13.28 14.17
N GLN A 164 20.96 12.01 13.87
CA GLN A 164 22.08 11.69 12.96
C GLN A 164 21.77 11.99 11.48
N VAL A 165 20.48 11.94 11.09
CA VAL A 165 20.04 12.09 9.69
C VAL A 165 19.29 13.39 9.43
N ARG A 166 19.02 14.18 10.45
CA ARG A 166 18.29 15.47 10.33
C ARG A 166 19.05 16.42 9.41
N GLY A 167 18.32 17.00 8.46
CA GLY A 167 18.84 17.96 7.49
C GLY A 167 19.83 17.38 6.48
N LYS A 168 20.16 16.09 6.56
CA LYS A 168 20.98 15.45 5.53
C LYS A 168 20.14 15.10 4.31
N PRO A 169 20.64 15.32 3.09
CA PRO A 169 19.95 14.95 1.87
C PRO A 169 19.97 13.46 1.58
N TYR A 170 20.89 12.71 2.21
CA TYR A 170 21.07 11.27 2.01
C TYR A 170 21.22 10.55 3.35
N ASN A 171 20.76 9.30 3.41
CA ASN A 171 20.91 8.46 4.59
C ASN A 171 22.22 7.67 4.53
N ASP A 172 23.22 8.13 5.26
CA ASP A 172 24.54 7.53 5.40
C ASP A 172 24.72 6.76 6.71
N VAL A 173 23.63 6.41 7.38
CA VAL A 173 23.65 5.78 8.70
C VAL A 173 23.03 4.40 8.62
N LEU A 174 23.73 3.39 9.14
CA LEU A 174 23.16 2.09 9.41
C LEU A 174 22.31 2.15 10.69
N TYR A 175 21.02 1.86 10.57
CA TYR A 175 20.13 1.86 11.70
C TYR A 175 20.36 0.62 12.58
N PRO A 176 20.19 0.73 13.92
CA PRO A 176 20.42 -0.38 14.82
C PRO A 176 19.46 -1.54 14.55
N PHE A 177 19.95 -2.76 14.72
CA PHE A 177 19.10 -3.95 14.61
C PHE A 177 17.96 -3.92 15.61
N ARG A 178 16.77 -4.18 15.12
CA ARG A 178 15.58 -4.28 15.95
C ARG A 178 14.58 -5.28 15.35
N LYS A 179 14.00 -6.10 16.21
CA LYS A 179 12.83 -6.92 15.85
C LYS A 179 11.59 -6.02 15.79
N ILE A 180 11.14 -5.71 14.60
CA ILE A 180 9.94 -4.89 14.40
C ILE A 180 8.73 -5.81 14.35
N HIS A 181 7.82 -5.66 15.31
CA HIS A 181 6.56 -6.42 15.39
C HIS A 181 5.35 -5.64 14.80
N LYS A 182 5.61 -4.54 14.13
CA LYS A 182 4.57 -3.68 13.54
C LYS A 182 4.38 -3.99 12.07
N HIS A 183 3.12 -4.06 11.66
CA HIS A 183 2.80 -4.21 10.25
C HIS A 183 3.03 -2.89 9.52
N LYS A 184 3.93 -2.90 8.54
CA LYS A 184 4.14 -1.80 7.61
C LYS A 184 3.21 -2.00 6.41
N PRO A 185 2.45 -0.98 5.98
CA PRO A 185 1.65 -1.08 4.78
C PRO A 185 2.55 -1.34 3.56
N GLY A 186 2.11 -2.26 2.71
CA GLY A 186 2.84 -2.67 1.51
C GLY A 186 2.60 -4.15 1.27
N GLY A 187 2.88 -4.61 0.06
CA GLY A 187 2.78 -6.02 -0.29
C GLY A 187 3.61 -6.29 -1.53
N THR A 188 4.24 -7.44 -1.53
CA THR A 188 5.06 -7.96 -2.62
C THR A 188 4.97 -9.48 -2.61
N ASP A 189 5.21 -10.12 -3.74
CA ASP A 189 5.23 -11.57 -3.93
C ASP A 189 6.27 -12.29 -3.05
N ILE A 190 7.33 -11.61 -2.63
CA ILE A 190 8.30 -12.17 -1.68
C ILE A 190 7.66 -12.54 -0.33
N CYS A 191 6.54 -11.92 0.01
CA CYS A 191 5.79 -12.28 1.20
C CYS A 191 5.29 -13.73 1.11
N ASP A 192 4.78 -14.17 -0.03
CA ASP A 192 4.34 -15.56 -0.25
C ASP A 192 5.51 -16.55 -0.19
N VAL A 193 6.70 -16.14 -0.67
CA VAL A 193 7.93 -16.95 -0.55
C VAL A 193 8.28 -17.23 0.90
N SER A 194 8.05 -16.26 1.80
CA SER A 194 8.34 -16.41 3.24
C SER A 194 7.52 -17.51 3.93
N TRP A 195 6.39 -17.94 3.36
CA TRP A 195 5.58 -19.05 3.84
C TRP A 195 6.08 -20.42 3.40
N ILE A 196 7.00 -20.45 2.43
CA ILE A 196 7.54 -21.68 1.83
C ILE A 196 8.98 -21.93 2.30
N THR A 197 9.76 -20.86 2.45
CA THR A 197 11.17 -20.94 2.83
C THR A 197 11.57 -19.77 3.75
N PRO A 198 12.57 -19.95 4.64
CA PRO A 198 13.12 -18.86 5.43
C PRO A 198 13.58 -17.71 4.54
N THR A 199 12.98 -16.54 4.73
CA THR A 199 13.19 -15.39 3.87
C THR A 199 13.49 -14.16 4.72
N THR A 200 14.39 -13.31 4.25
CA THR A 200 14.60 -11.96 4.79
C THR A 200 14.74 -10.96 3.66
N GLN A 201 14.54 -9.69 3.98
CA GLN A 201 14.66 -8.58 3.06
C GLN A 201 15.38 -7.43 3.74
N CYS A 202 16.26 -6.76 3.01
CA CYS A 202 16.87 -5.52 3.45
C CYS A 202 16.32 -4.33 2.67
N VAL A 203 16.44 -3.16 3.24
CA VAL A 203 16.17 -1.88 2.59
C VAL A 203 17.47 -1.07 2.62
N THR A 204 17.90 -0.59 1.46
CA THR A 204 19.08 0.24 1.32
C THR A 204 18.68 1.63 0.81
N ALA A 205 19.51 2.63 1.08
CA ALA A 205 19.30 3.98 0.61
C ALA A 205 19.72 4.09 -0.88
N CYS A 206 18.74 3.93 -1.77
CA CYS A 206 18.93 4.08 -3.22
C CYS A 206 18.47 5.45 -3.74
N TYR A 207 17.82 6.24 -2.90
CA TYR A 207 17.28 7.55 -3.21
C TYR A 207 17.63 8.53 -2.09
N LEU A 208 17.51 9.82 -2.39
CA LEU A 208 17.66 10.87 -1.38
C LEU A 208 16.64 10.68 -0.25
N LYS A 209 17.06 11.01 0.95
CA LYS A 209 16.16 11.04 2.10
C LYS A 209 14.97 11.95 1.78
N ASP A 210 13.79 11.56 2.27
CA ASP A 210 12.53 12.30 2.10
C ASP A 210 11.94 12.31 0.68
N THR A 211 12.53 11.53 -0.24
CA THR A 211 11.93 11.33 -1.57
C THR A 211 10.61 10.57 -1.43
N PRO A 212 9.50 11.12 -1.93
CA PRO A 212 8.22 10.40 -1.88
C PRO A 212 8.25 9.19 -2.82
N GLY A 213 7.91 8.01 -2.29
CA GLY A 213 7.81 6.79 -3.07
C GLY A 213 6.74 6.90 -4.18
N HIS A 214 6.97 6.21 -5.31
CA HIS A 214 6.09 6.20 -6.48
C HIS A 214 5.86 7.59 -7.10
N SER A 215 6.88 8.43 -7.09
CA SER A 215 6.85 9.81 -7.59
C SER A 215 7.79 10.01 -8.77
N TRP A 216 7.61 11.12 -9.50
CA TRP A 216 8.55 11.50 -10.55
C TRP A 216 9.93 11.85 -9.97
N GLN A 217 9.99 12.33 -8.73
CA GLN A 217 11.24 12.62 -8.04
C GLN A 217 12.08 11.35 -7.84
N GLU A 218 11.43 10.25 -7.44
CA GLU A 218 12.08 8.94 -7.31
C GLU A 218 12.64 8.46 -8.66
N VAL A 219 11.85 8.58 -9.72
CA VAL A 219 12.27 8.18 -11.07
C VAL A 219 13.42 9.03 -11.58
N SER A 220 13.39 10.36 -11.36
CA SER A 220 14.45 11.26 -11.84
C SER A 220 15.79 11.00 -11.18
N GLN A 221 15.83 10.53 -9.94
CA GLN A 221 17.04 10.17 -9.22
C GLN A 221 17.66 8.85 -9.70
N GLY A 222 16.87 7.95 -10.26
CA GLY A 222 17.36 6.69 -10.82
C GLY A 222 18.01 6.82 -12.20
N LEU A 223 18.07 8.01 -12.76
CA LEU A 223 18.68 8.30 -14.06
C LEU A 223 20.08 8.92 -13.95
N GLY A 224 20.57 9.13 -12.73
CA GLY A 224 21.88 9.72 -12.43
C GLY A 224 22.97 8.70 -12.19
#